data_d92c363ffc8591dfe166b0bd670e302f
#
_entry.id   d92c363ffc8591dfe166b0bd670e302f
#
_cell.length_a   1.000
_cell.length_b   1.000
_cell.length_c   1.000
_cell.angle_alpha   90.00
_cell.angle_beta   90.00
_cell.angle_gamma   90.00
#
_symmetry.space_group_name_H-M   'P 1'
#
loop_
_entity.id
_entity.type
_entity.pdbx_description
1 polymer ?
#
loop_
_entity_poly.entity_id
_entity_poly.type
_entity_poly.pdbx_seq_one_letter_code
_entity_poly.pdbx_strand_id
1 'polypeptide(L)'
;MKESTAEARKRQIYGLRKRRRRKKRLKICACILMLLFLGVGVVRSAMSLIGIWENGQNEMIEQTCSDQGSSAQNAADKTKDKRGVFFNRDLTEQDKLQKIEKSDEYPDRLKEMAKKNSETIDFVYDYLEMKDKKQKINLSKEAKADTVPLLMQWDERWGYEQYSGGLLGYTGCGPTNLAMVVLYLTGDKTVNPATVAEYAESAGYSIPDSGSSWTLISEGCEHYGVHATEVPMDEDRIKAKLDEGCPIIVNVGPGDFTDSGHFMTLTG
;
A
#
# COMPACT_ATOMS: atom_id res chain seq x y z
N MET A 1 -43.46 -17.42 2.91
CA MET A 1 -42.71 -16.21 3.27
C MET A 1 -41.45 -16.15 2.37
N LYS A 2 -41.31 -15.14 1.55
CA LYS A 2 -40.11 -14.97 0.70
C LYS A 2 -38.96 -14.48 1.60
N GLU A 3 -37.88 -15.25 1.64
CA GLU A 3 -36.64 -14.86 2.34
C GLU A 3 -36.17 -13.48 1.78
N SER A 4 -35.79 -12.56 2.66
CA SER A 4 -35.38 -11.22 2.20
C SER A 4 -34.09 -11.35 1.38
N THR A 5 -33.99 -10.56 0.30
CA THR A 5 -32.82 -10.56 -0.59
C THR A 5 -31.51 -10.29 0.16
N ALA A 6 -31.57 -9.62 1.30
CA ALA A 6 -30.44 -9.35 2.19
C ALA A 6 -29.94 -10.61 2.91
N GLU A 7 -30.85 -11.47 3.37
CA GLU A 7 -30.47 -12.75 4.01
C GLU A 7 -29.87 -13.74 3.03
N ALA A 8 -30.42 -13.82 1.81
CA ALA A 8 -29.86 -14.66 0.76
C ALA A 8 -28.43 -14.23 0.38
N ARG A 9 -28.18 -12.91 0.29
CA ARG A 9 -26.81 -12.38 0.07
C ARG A 9 -25.87 -12.68 1.23
N LYS A 10 -26.31 -12.52 2.49
CA LYS A 10 -25.48 -12.88 3.67
C LYS A 10 -25.07 -14.36 3.64
N ARG A 11 -25.99 -15.26 3.33
CA ARG A 11 -25.69 -16.71 3.20
C ARG A 11 -24.72 -16.99 2.06
N GLN A 12 -24.84 -16.29 0.94
CA GLN A 12 -23.93 -16.44 -0.20
C GLN A 12 -22.50 -16.00 0.14
N ILE A 13 -22.34 -14.82 0.77
CA ILE A 13 -21.04 -14.30 1.23
C ILE A 13 -20.42 -15.23 2.28
N TYR A 14 -21.19 -15.67 3.26
CA TYR A 14 -20.72 -16.64 4.27
C TYR A 14 -20.28 -17.96 3.62
N GLY A 15 -21.04 -18.47 2.65
CA GLY A 15 -20.70 -19.68 1.91
C GLY A 15 -19.41 -19.56 1.11
N LEU A 16 -19.15 -18.40 0.48
CA LEU A 16 -17.91 -18.12 -0.25
C LEU A 16 -16.70 -18.04 0.70
N ARG A 17 -16.85 -17.38 1.85
CA ARG A 17 -15.79 -17.31 2.89
C ARG A 17 -15.45 -18.68 3.46
N LYS A 18 -16.46 -19.52 3.76
CA LYS A 18 -16.26 -20.89 4.24
C LYS A 18 -15.54 -21.76 3.22
N ARG A 19 -15.83 -21.59 1.91
CA ARG A 19 -15.12 -22.28 0.80
C ARG A 19 -13.67 -21.78 0.69
N ARG A 20 -13.41 -20.46 0.83
CA ARG A 20 -12.05 -19.88 0.82
C ARG A 20 -11.22 -20.41 2.00
N ARG A 21 -11.76 -20.41 3.23
CA ARG A 21 -11.07 -20.98 4.43
C ARG A 21 -10.74 -22.47 4.28
N ARG A 22 -11.65 -23.27 3.72
CA ARG A 22 -11.37 -24.70 3.41
C ARG A 22 -10.26 -24.85 2.38
N LYS A 23 -10.28 -24.06 1.30
CA LYS A 23 -9.21 -24.07 0.28
C LYS A 23 -7.87 -23.62 0.87
N LYS A 24 -7.84 -22.59 1.75
CA LYS A 24 -6.60 -22.17 2.46
C LYS A 24 -6.05 -23.31 3.32
N ARG A 25 -6.89 -23.94 4.17
CA ARG A 25 -6.45 -25.06 5.01
C ARG A 25 -5.90 -26.23 4.18
N LEU A 26 -6.56 -26.57 3.05
CA LEU A 26 -6.04 -27.61 2.15
C LEU A 26 -4.70 -27.23 1.54
N LYS A 27 -4.52 -25.97 1.10
CA LYS A 27 -3.23 -25.49 0.57
C LYS A 27 -2.13 -25.51 1.64
N ILE A 28 -2.41 -25.08 2.84
CA ILE A 28 -1.46 -25.11 3.98
C ILE A 28 -1.06 -26.55 4.29
N CYS A 29 -2.00 -27.48 4.38
CA CYS A 29 -1.70 -28.90 4.59
C CYS A 29 -0.87 -29.49 3.44
N ALA A 30 -1.16 -29.13 2.19
CA ALA A 30 -0.37 -29.56 1.03
C ALA A 30 1.05 -28.97 1.06
N CYS A 31 1.22 -27.69 1.42
CA CYS A 31 2.54 -27.08 1.58
C CYS A 31 3.35 -27.71 2.73
N ILE A 32 2.72 -28.01 3.86
CA ILE A 32 3.38 -28.69 5.00
C ILE A 32 3.84 -30.08 4.57
N LEU A 33 3.01 -30.84 3.86
CA LEU A 33 3.38 -32.14 3.33
C LEU A 33 4.53 -32.04 2.33
N MET A 34 4.52 -31.03 1.45
CA MET A 34 5.61 -30.78 0.50
C MET A 34 6.91 -30.42 1.19
N LEU A 35 6.87 -29.58 2.23
CA LEU A 35 8.03 -29.22 3.03
C LEU A 35 8.60 -30.42 3.82
N LEU A 36 7.76 -31.32 4.31
CA LEU A 36 8.19 -32.57 4.94
C LEU A 36 8.89 -33.52 3.96
N PHE A 37 8.41 -33.58 2.69
CA PHE A 37 9.07 -34.38 1.65
C PHE A 37 10.37 -33.76 1.16
N LEU A 38 10.46 -32.41 1.07
CA LEU A 38 11.68 -31.68 0.69
C LEU A 38 12.73 -31.72 1.84
N GLY A 39 12.30 -31.67 3.09
CA GLY A 39 13.20 -31.75 4.27
C GLY A 39 13.98 -33.05 4.32
N VAL A 40 13.42 -34.17 3.89
CA VAL A 40 14.12 -35.46 3.85
C VAL A 40 15.16 -35.50 2.70
N GLY A 41 14.94 -34.72 1.63
CA GLY A 41 15.89 -34.64 0.49
C GLY A 41 17.09 -33.72 0.79
N VAL A 42 16.87 -32.62 1.52
CA VAL A 42 17.91 -31.61 1.80
C VAL A 42 18.94 -32.11 2.83
N VAL A 43 18.51 -32.93 3.80
CA VAL A 43 19.45 -33.50 4.80
C VAL A 43 20.46 -34.46 4.16
N ARG A 44 20.08 -35.16 3.07
CA ARG A 44 21.01 -36.04 2.33
C ARG A 44 21.99 -35.28 1.44
N SER A 45 21.61 -34.09 0.93
CA SER A 45 22.48 -33.28 0.08
C SER A 45 23.42 -32.37 0.88
N ALA A 46 23.04 -31.94 2.09
CA ALA A 46 23.87 -31.10 2.94
C ALA A 46 25.11 -31.82 3.49
N MET A 47 25.02 -33.15 3.72
CA MET A 47 26.18 -33.93 4.17
C MET A 47 27.23 -34.13 3.07
N SER A 48 26.88 -33.94 1.78
CA SER A 48 27.82 -34.05 0.66
C SER A 48 28.53 -32.72 0.34
N LEU A 49 28.01 -31.57 0.79
CA LEU A 49 28.57 -30.23 0.52
C LEU A 49 29.48 -29.74 1.63
N ILE A 50 29.38 -30.27 2.87
CA ILE A 50 30.24 -29.91 3.97
C ILE A 50 31.68 -30.40 3.76
N GLY A 51 31.88 -31.55 3.04
CA GLY A 51 33.21 -32.07 2.68
C GLY A 51 33.96 -31.28 1.59
N ILE A 52 33.28 -30.36 0.88
CA ILE A 52 33.88 -29.55 -0.20
C ILE A 52 34.26 -28.15 0.28
N TRP A 53 33.65 -27.67 1.37
CA TRP A 53 33.88 -26.31 1.88
C TRP A 53 35.09 -26.16 2.79
N GLU A 54 35.58 -27.22 3.41
CA GLU A 54 36.78 -27.18 4.24
C GLU A 54 38.11 -27.09 3.46
N ASN A 55 38.09 -27.36 2.15
CA ASN A 55 39.29 -27.33 1.31
C ASN A 55 39.50 -26.03 0.52
N GLY A 56 38.61 -25.05 0.64
CA GLY A 56 38.64 -23.78 -0.15
C GLY A 56 39.09 -22.54 0.60
N GLN A 57 39.34 -22.63 1.92
CA GLN A 57 39.62 -21.44 2.76
C GLN A 57 41.09 -21.14 2.99
N ASN A 58 42.04 -21.88 2.46
CA ASN A 58 43.47 -21.71 2.76
C ASN A 58 44.29 -20.97 1.67
N GLU A 59 43.68 -20.44 0.59
CA GLU A 59 44.43 -19.79 -0.49
C GLU A 59 44.12 -18.33 -0.77
N MET A 60 43.48 -17.57 0.16
CA MET A 60 43.15 -16.17 -0.13
C MET A 60 43.44 -15.20 1.05
N ILE A 61 44.63 -15.34 1.65
CA ILE A 61 45.20 -14.31 2.54
C ILE A 61 46.68 -14.15 2.17
N GLU A 62 46.95 -13.50 1.06
CA GLU A 62 48.19 -12.77 0.77
C GLU A 62 48.08 -12.06 -0.55
N GLN A 63 47.59 -10.81 -0.52
CA GLN A 63 47.97 -9.72 -1.42
C GLN A 63 47.03 -8.54 -1.27
N THR A 64 47.36 -7.63 -0.37
CA THR A 64 47.09 -6.20 -0.55
C THR A 64 47.86 -5.40 0.48
N CYS A 65 48.91 -4.83 0.07
CA CYS A 65 49.40 -3.52 0.51
C CYS A 65 50.36 -3.01 -0.52
N SER A 66 49.93 -2.02 -1.27
CA SER A 66 50.75 -0.85 -1.65
C SER A 66 50.09 -0.05 -2.74
N ASP A 67 49.98 1.17 -2.43
CA ASP A 67 50.24 2.45 -3.09
C ASP A 67 49.10 3.20 -3.76
N GLN A 68 48.76 4.27 -3.05
CA GLN A 68 48.83 5.71 -3.39
C GLN A 68 48.28 6.20 -4.75
N GLY A 69 47.27 7.06 -4.60
CA GLY A 69 47.46 8.39 -5.19
C GLY A 69 46.71 8.71 -6.50
N SER A 70 45.88 9.68 -6.33
CA SER A 70 45.53 10.75 -7.29
C SER A 70 44.25 10.56 -8.16
N SER A 71 43.37 11.53 -7.90
CA SER A 71 42.49 12.23 -8.85
C SER A 71 41.84 11.39 -9.98
N ALA A 72 40.57 11.09 -9.79
CA ALA A 72 39.71 10.82 -10.93
C ALA A 72 38.46 11.69 -10.85
N GLN A 73 38.41 12.54 -11.87
CA GLN A 73 37.30 13.38 -12.22
C GLN A 73 36.03 12.58 -12.49
N ASN A 74 34.92 13.14 -12.05
CA ASN A 74 33.55 12.75 -12.34
C ASN A 74 33.35 12.47 -13.84
N ALA A 75 33.09 11.22 -14.17
CA ALA A 75 32.41 10.84 -15.38
C ALA A 75 31.01 10.36 -15.00
N ALA A 76 30.04 11.26 -15.02
CA ALA A 76 28.63 10.93 -14.89
C ALA A 76 28.21 10.05 -16.07
N ASP A 77 27.92 8.80 -15.82
CA ASP A 77 27.33 7.89 -16.80
C ASP A 77 25.88 8.31 -17.08
N LYS A 78 25.66 8.96 -18.20
CA LYS A 78 24.35 9.40 -18.67
C LYS A 78 23.67 8.26 -19.43
N THR A 79 23.01 7.38 -18.73
CA THR A 79 22.12 6.44 -19.41
C THR A 79 20.81 7.14 -19.80
N LYS A 80 20.66 7.38 -21.09
CA LYS A 80 19.45 7.90 -21.71
C LYS A 80 18.41 6.77 -21.82
N ASP A 81 17.32 6.84 -21.07
CA ASP A 81 16.13 6.04 -21.34
C ASP A 81 15.52 6.48 -22.69
N LYS A 82 14.95 5.54 -23.44
CA LYS A 82 14.38 5.73 -24.78
C LYS A 82 13.22 6.75 -24.85
N ARG A 83 12.81 7.35 -23.71
CA ARG A 83 11.77 8.39 -23.60
C ARG A 83 12.28 9.80 -23.41
N GLY A 84 13.60 10.01 -23.38
CA GLY A 84 14.19 11.36 -23.34
C GLY A 84 14.04 12.12 -22.01
N VAL A 85 13.54 11.49 -20.96
CA VAL A 85 13.39 12.08 -19.65
C VAL A 85 14.63 11.75 -18.81
N PHE A 86 15.36 12.76 -18.39
CA PHE A 86 16.49 12.61 -17.48
C PHE A 86 15.93 12.41 -16.04
N PHE A 87 15.67 11.17 -15.64
CA PHE A 87 15.49 10.86 -14.23
C PHE A 87 16.85 11.00 -13.54
N ASN A 88 16.98 12.00 -12.70
CA ASN A 88 18.15 12.15 -11.83
C ASN A 88 17.99 11.17 -10.66
N ARG A 89 18.18 9.86 -10.92
CA ARG A 89 18.01 8.76 -9.97
C ARG A 89 19.05 8.73 -8.84
N ASP A 90 20.02 9.64 -8.88
CA ASP A 90 21.15 9.65 -7.96
C ASP A 90 21.01 10.65 -6.80
N LEU A 91 19.86 11.34 -6.66
CA LEU A 91 19.67 12.26 -5.55
C LEU A 91 19.30 11.49 -4.28
N THR A 92 19.98 11.80 -3.19
CA THR A 92 19.57 11.31 -1.87
C THR A 92 18.24 11.94 -1.44
N GLU A 93 17.53 11.32 -0.49
CA GLU A 93 16.31 11.90 0.10
C GLU A 93 16.57 13.32 0.63
N GLN A 94 17.72 13.56 1.24
CA GLN A 94 18.13 14.88 1.73
C GLN A 94 18.28 15.89 0.60
N ASP A 95 18.87 15.51 -0.55
CA ASP A 95 19.01 16.38 -1.70
C ASP A 95 17.64 16.74 -2.28
N LYS A 96 16.73 15.76 -2.38
CA LYS A 96 15.36 15.99 -2.83
C LYS A 96 14.61 16.93 -1.89
N LEU A 97 14.65 16.68 -0.60
CA LEU A 97 14.03 17.53 0.42
C LEU A 97 14.55 18.97 0.36
N GLN A 98 15.87 19.14 0.24
CA GLN A 98 16.45 20.47 0.11
C GLN A 98 16.00 21.22 -1.17
N LYS A 99 15.83 20.50 -2.28
CA LYS A 99 15.28 21.08 -3.52
C LYS A 99 13.82 21.48 -3.37
N ILE A 100 12.99 20.61 -2.73
CA ILE A 100 11.60 20.89 -2.43
C ILE A 100 11.48 22.16 -1.58
N GLU A 101 12.28 22.27 -0.51
CA GLU A 101 12.23 23.40 0.42
C GLU A 101 12.64 24.74 -0.23
N LYS A 102 13.65 24.72 -1.08
CA LYS A 102 14.18 25.93 -1.74
C LYS A 102 13.36 26.43 -2.92
N SER A 103 12.48 25.62 -3.47
CA SER A 103 11.67 25.98 -4.62
C SER A 103 10.32 26.56 -4.21
N ASP A 104 9.93 27.66 -4.81
CA ASP A 104 8.60 28.27 -4.62
C ASP A 104 7.51 27.61 -5.48
N GLU A 105 7.88 26.65 -6.36
CA GLU A 105 6.93 25.96 -7.23
C GLU A 105 6.15 24.86 -6.50
N TYR A 106 6.66 24.36 -5.37
CA TYR A 106 5.94 23.37 -4.56
C TYR A 106 4.97 24.06 -3.58
N PRO A 107 3.69 23.62 -3.55
CA PRO A 107 2.74 24.07 -2.53
C PRO A 107 3.26 23.82 -1.11
N ASP A 108 3.01 24.75 -0.19
CA ASP A 108 3.47 24.65 1.21
C ASP A 108 3.03 23.35 1.87
N ARG A 109 1.82 22.90 1.59
CA ARG A 109 1.30 21.64 2.14
C ARG A 109 2.09 20.41 1.70
N LEU A 110 2.61 20.39 0.48
CA LEU A 110 3.50 19.34 0.00
C LEU A 110 4.88 19.43 0.66
N LYS A 111 5.41 20.63 0.83
CA LYS A 111 6.67 20.85 1.57
C LYS A 111 6.56 20.32 3.00
N GLU A 112 5.47 20.63 3.69
CA GLU A 112 5.20 20.11 5.04
C GLU A 112 5.06 18.58 5.05
N MET A 113 4.39 18.01 4.06
CA MET A 113 4.21 16.57 3.93
C MET A 113 5.58 15.86 3.82
N ALA A 114 6.47 16.33 2.93
CA ALA A 114 7.81 15.77 2.77
C ALA A 114 8.68 15.91 4.03
N LYS A 115 8.52 17.00 4.79
CA LYS A 115 9.22 17.21 6.07
C LYS A 115 8.77 16.27 7.18
N LYS A 116 7.47 15.99 7.24
CA LYS A 116 6.86 15.17 8.30
C LYS A 116 7.01 13.66 8.05
N ASN A 117 7.04 13.25 6.81
CA ASN A 117 7.10 11.83 6.44
C ASN A 117 8.06 11.60 5.27
N SER A 118 9.21 10.98 5.55
CA SER A 118 10.24 10.70 4.55
C SER A 118 9.74 9.80 3.39
N GLU A 119 8.77 8.92 3.64
CA GLU A 119 8.18 8.07 2.59
C GLU A 119 7.45 8.88 1.50
N THR A 120 7.14 10.15 1.76
CA THR A 120 6.45 11.02 0.80
C THR A 120 7.39 11.90 -0.01
N ILE A 121 8.70 11.86 0.24
CA ILE A 121 9.69 12.74 -0.41
C ILE A 121 9.69 12.53 -1.92
N ASP A 122 9.68 11.29 -2.40
CA ASP A 122 9.66 10.98 -3.82
C ASP A 122 8.37 11.49 -4.48
N PHE A 123 7.22 11.19 -3.90
CA PHE A 123 5.93 11.70 -4.35
C PHE A 123 5.92 13.23 -4.46
N VAL A 124 6.43 13.93 -3.44
CA VAL A 124 6.48 15.41 -3.47
C VAL A 124 7.49 15.90 -4.49
N TYR A 125 8.66 15.27 -4.58
CA TYR A 125 9.70 15.68 -5.52
C TYR A 125 9.23 15.58 -6.98
N ASP A 126 8.51 14.52 -7.31
CA ASP A 126 8.02 14.25 -8.66
C ASP A 126 6.73 15.04 -8.99
N TYR A 127 6.13 15.75 -8.02
CA TYR A 127 4.88 16.51 -8.19
C TYR A 127 4.90 17.44 -9.40
N LEU A 128 5.97 18.24 -9.59
CA LEU A 128 6.04 19.23 -10.67
C LEU A 128 6.01 18.58 -12.06
N GLU A 129 6.54 17.38 -12.18
CA GLU A 129 6.51 16.61 -13.41
C GLU A 129 5.21 15.82 -13.59
N MET A 130 4.62 15.34 -12.50
CA MET A 130 3.54 14.34 -12.51
C MET A 130 2.15 14.92 -12.36
N LYS A 131 1.98 16.11 -11.78
CA LYS A 131 0.69 16.72 -11.42
C LYS A 131 -0.35 16.80 -12.55
N ASP A 132 0.11 16.91 -13.79
CA ASP A 132 -0.74 17.05 -14.98
C ASP A 132 -0.80 15.74 -15.81
N LYS A 133 -0.20 14.65 -15.30
CA LYS A 133 -0.15 13.37 -16.01
C LYS A 133 -1.13 12.36 -15.41
N LYS A 134 -2.06 11.89 -16.23
CA LYS A 134 -2.91 10.75 -15.84
C LYS A 134 -2.13 9.45 -15.88
N GLN A 135 -2.13 8.74 -14.75
CA GLN A 135 -1.45 7.46 -14.61
C GLN A 135 -2.39 6.29 -14.92
N LYS A 136 -1.82 5.22 -15.46
CA LYS A 136 -2.58 3.98 -15.66
C LYS A 136 -2.63 3.19 -14.35
N ILE A 137 -3.82 3.07 -13.78
CA ILE A 137 -4.02 2.31 -12.54
C ILE A 137 -4.23 0.83 -12.87
N ASN A 138 -3.46 -0.04 -12.22
CA ASN A 138 -3.62 -1.49 -12.32
C ASN A 138 -3.46 -2.12 -10.93
N LEU A 139 -4.57 -2.63 -10.40
CA LEU A 139 -4.65 -3.27 -9.08
C LEU A 139 -4.72 -4.81 -9.17
N SER A 140 -4.27 -5.40 -10.29
CA SER A 140 -4.35 -6.85 -10.48
C SER A 140 -3.50 -7.66 -9.50
N LYS A 141 -2.45 -7.07 -8.94
CA LYS A 141 -1.60 -7.68 -7.90
C LYS A 141 -2.28 -7.59 -6.54
N GLU A 142 -2.76 -6.40 -6.21
CA GLU A 142 -3.42 -6.08 -4.94
C GLU A 142 -4.73 -6.85 -4.78
N ALA A 143 -5.53 -6.99 -5.84
CA ALA A 143 -6.78 -7.75 -5.83
C ALA A 143 -6.62 -9.27 -5.60
N LYS A 144 -5.41 -9.80 -5.74
CA LYS A 144 -5.08 -11.20 -5.45
C LYS A 144 -4.63 -11.43 -4.02
N ALA A 145 -4.41 -10.39 -3.25
CA ALA A 145 -3.98 -10.51 -1.86
C ALA A 145 -5.02 -11.27 -1.02
N ASP A 146 -4.54 -12.12 -0.15
CA ASP A 146 -5.39 -12.84 0.82
C ASP A 146 -5.74 -11.99 2.04
N THR A 147 -5.17 -10.80 2.13
CA THR A 147 -5.35 -9.78 3.19
C THR A 147 -5.82 -8.48 2.55
N VAL A 148 -6.27 -7.53 3.36
CA VAL A 148 -6.57 -6.18 2.89
C VAL A 148 -5.28 -5.60 2.28
N PRO A 149 -5.29 -5.19 1.00
CA PRO A 149 -4.09 -4.64 0.37
C PRO A 149 -3.76 -3.28 0.99
N LEU A 150 -2.49 -3.00 1.20
CA LEU A 150 -2.04 -1.68 1.61
C LEU A 150 -1.97 -0.78 0.36
N LEU A 151 -2.82 0.25 0.33
CA LEU A 151 -2.76 1.32 -0.65
C LEU A 151 -2.38 2.60 0.08
N MET A 152 -1.31 3.26 -0.39
CA MET A 152 -0.91 4.55 0.17
C MET A 152 -1.66 5.67 -0.54
N GLN A 153 -2.18 6.66 0.20
CA GLN A 153 -2.91 7.77 -0.42
C GLN A 153 -2.02 8.62 -1.33
N TRP A 154 -0.70 8.65 -1.08
CA TRP A 154 0.30 9.34 -1.90
C TRP A 154 0.95 8.45 -2.98
N ASP A 155 0.37 7.30 -3.31
CA ASP A 155 0.83 6.52 -4.45
C ASP A 155 0.66 7.33 -5.74
N GLU A 156 1.71 7.43 -6.56
CA GLU A 156 1.76 8.23 -7.77
C GLU A 156 0.66 7.89 -8.79
N ARG A 157 0.11 6.70 -8.71
CA ARG A 157 -0.97 6.26 -9.59
C ARG A 157 -2.24 7.08 -9.43
N TRP A 158 -2.45 7.72 -8.26
CA TRP A 158 -3.66 8.51 -7.95
C TRP A 158 -3.40 9.73 -7.07
N GLY A 159 -2.29 9.80 -6.35
CA GLY A 159 -2.05 10.83 -5.34
C GLY A 159 -2.03 12.26 -5.87
N TYR A 160 -1.78 12.45 -7.17
CA TYR A 160 -1.80 13.77 -7.81
C TYR A 160 -3.20 14.18 -8.30
N GLU A 161 -4.22 13.30 -8.26
CA GLU A 161 -5.59 13.67 -8.60
C GLU A 161 -6.17 14.65 -7.57
N GLN A 162 -7.07 15.52 -8.02
CA GLN A 162 -7.72 16.50 -7.16
C GLN A 162 -8.80 15.85 -6.30
N TYR A 163 -8.85 16.19 -5.02
CA TYR A 163 -9.90 15.75 -4.12
C TYR A 163 -10.05 16.74 -2.96
N SER A 164 -11.29 17.13 -2.63
CA SER A 164 -11.62 17.94 -1.46
C SER A 164 -10.84 19.27 -1.38
N GLY A 165 -10.64 19.95 -2.54
CA GLY A 165 -9.88 21.19 -2.61
C GLY A 165 -8.37 21.05 -2.56
N GLY A 166 -7.84 19.82 -2.62
CA GLY A 166 -6.40 19.54 -2.63
C GLY A 166 -6.03 18.31 -3.43
N LEU A 167 -4.85 17.74 -3.19
CA LEU A 167 -4.44 16.48 -3.82
C LEU A 167 -4.89 15.30 -2.98
N LEU A 168 -5.33 14.23 -3.65
CA LEU A 168 -5.71 12.97 -3.01
C LEU A 168 -4.57 12.44 -2.11
N GLY A 169 -3.32 12.68 -2.48
CA GLY A 169 -2.14 12.29 -1.71
C GLY A 169 -2.11 12.78 -0.26
N TYR A 170 -2.86 13.86 0.07
CA TYR A 170 -2.94 14.35 1.45
C TYR A 170 -4.38 14.63 1.97
N THR A 171 -5.40 14.57 1.10
CA THR A 171 -6.81 14.69 1.51
C THR A 171 -7.56 13.37 1.42
N GLY A 172 -6.97 12.35 0.80
CA GLY A 172 -7.62 11.15 0.33
C GLY A 172 -7.67 9.97 1.29
N CYS A 173 -7.50 10.16 2.59
CA CYS A 173 -7.52 9.04 3.54
C CYS A 173 -8.84 8.25 3.49
N GLY A 174 -10.00 8.92 3.41
CA GLY A 174 -11.31 8.27 3.30
C GLY A 174 -11.44 7.40 2.05
N PRO A 175 -11.28 7.98 0.84
CA PRO A 175 -11.30 7.21 -0.42
C PRO A 175 -10.31 6.05 -0.45
N THR A 176 -9.09 6.24 0.07
CA THR A 176 -8.07 5.21 0.07
C THR A 176 -8.47 4.03 0.97
N ASN A 177 -8.93 4.31 2.20
CA ASN A 177 -9.37 3.26 3.11
C ASN A 177 -10.59 2.51 2.58
N LEU A 178 -11.57 3.22 2.01
CA LEU A 178 -12.73 2.58 1.40
C LEU A 178 -12.31 1.70 0.20
N ALA A 179 -11.43 2.19 -0.67
CA ALA A 179 -10.93 1.43 -1.82
C ALA A 179 -10.22 0.14 -1.38
N MET A 180 -9.37 0.19 -0.34
CA MET A 180 -8.71 -1.01 0.22
C MET A 180 -9.72 -2.07 0.66
N VAL A 181 -10.74 -1.65 1.41
CA VAL A 181 -11.76 -2.56 1.95
C VAL A 181 -12.64 -3.11 0.84
N VAL A 182 -13.09 -2.28 -0.10
CA VAL A 182 -13.91 -2.72 -1.24
C VAL A 182 -13.12 -3.70 -2.11
N LEU A 183 -11.90 -3.38 -2.48
CA LEU A 183 -11.04 -4.24 -3.28
C LEU A 183 -10.83 -5.61 -2.62
N TYR A 184 -10.61 -5.63 -1.32
CA TYR A 184 -10.46 -6.88 -0.55
C TYR A 184 -11.74 -7.72 -0.52
N LEU A 185 -12.88 -7.08 -0.28
CA LEU A 185 -14.16 -7.79 -0.12
C LEU A 185 -14.74 -8.28 -1.45
N THR A 186 -14.60 -7.49 -2.51
CA THR A 186 -15.24 -7.74 -3.80
C THR A 186 -14.29 -8.34 -4.84
N GLY A 187 -13.00 -7.99 -4.79
CA GLY A 187 -12.01 -8.29 -5.83
C GLY A 187 -12.18 -7.42 -7.07
N ASP A 188 -12.97 -6.35 -7.00
CA ASP A 188 -13.19 -5.43 -8.12
C ASP A 188 -11.99 -4.51 -8.29
N LYS A 189 -11.23 -4.73 -9.36
CA LYS A 189 -10.00 -4.01 -9.69
C LYS A 189 -10.24 -2.61 -10.26
N THR A 190 -11.47 -2.28 -10.57
CA THR A 190 -11.85 -0.94 -11.05
C THR A 190 -11.99 0.04 -9.91
N VAL A 191 -12.21 -0.46 -8.69
CA VAL A 191 -12.30 0.35 -7.48
C VAL A 191 -10.89 0.65 -6.96
N ASN A 192 -10.52 1.91 -7.01
CA ASN A 192 -9.23 2.44 -6.57
C ASN A 192 -9.43 3.81 -5.89
N PRO A 193 -8.42 4.36 -5.18
CA PRO A 193 -8.57 5.62 -4.47
C PRO A 193 -9.08 6.79 -5.34
N ALA A 194 -8.66 6.89 -6.61
CA ALA A 194 -9.12 7.95 -7.51
C ALA A 194 -10.61 7.80 -7.87
N THR A 195 -11.06 6.58 -8.21
CA THR A 195 -12.48 6.36 -8.55
C THR A 195 -13.40 6.52 -7.34
N VAL A 196 -12.91 6.18 -6.14
CA VAL A 196 -13.67 6.43 -4.90
C VAL A 196 -13.72 7.92 -4.57
N ALA A 197 -12.63 8.67 -4.80
CA ALA A 197 -12.61 10.12 -4.63
C ALA A 197 -13.58 10.82 -5.59
N GLU A 198 -13.58 10.44 -6.87
CA GLU A 198 -14.52 10.96 -7.87
C GLU A 198 -15.99 10.69 -7.46
N TYR A 199 -16.28 9.48 -7.02
CA TYR A 199 -17.61 9.15 -6.49
C TYR A 199 -17.95 9.99 -5.27
N ALA A 200 -17.03 10.13 -4.31
CA ALA A 200 -17.25 10.88 -3.09
C ALA A 200 -17.55 12.35 -3.34
N GLU A 201 -16.89 12.97 -4.32
CA GLU A 201 -17.19 14.35 -4.73
C GLU A 201 -18.57 14.45 -5.39
N SER A 202 -18.85 13.59 -6.37
CA SER A 202 -20.13 13.60 -7.11
C SER A 202 -21.35 13.31 -6.24
N ALA A 203 -21.17 12.47 -5.21
CA ALA A 203 -22.24 12.08 -4.28
C ALA A 203 -22.34 12.97 -3.02
N GLY A 204 -21.47 13.99 -2.88
CA GLY A 204 -21.53 14.94 -1.76
C GLY A 204 -20.88 14.43 -0.46
N TYR A 205 -20.01 13.44 -0.52
CA TYR A 205 -19.26 12.92 0.63
C TYR A 205 -17.93 13.64 0.84
N SER A 206 -17.50 14.47 -0.09
CA SER A 206 -16.31 15.31 0.03
C SER A 206 -16.62 16.57 0.85
N ILE A 207 -15.74 16.91 1.79
CA ILE A 207 -15.83 18.13 2.59
C ILE A 207 -14.66 19.03 2.19
N PRO A 208 -14.90 20.19 1.56
CA PRO A 208 -13.82 21.07 1.10
C PRO A 208 -12.77 21.32 2.19
N ASP A 209 -11.51 21.19 1.83
CA ASP A 209 -10.33 21.39 2.70
C ASP A 209 -10.21 20.43 3.90
N SER A 210 -11.14 19.47 4.06
CA SER A 210 -11.21 18.56 5.20
C SER A 210 -11.18 17.07 4.83
N GLY A 211 -11.27 16.74 3.54
CA GLY A 211 -11.27 15.35 3.07
C GLY A 211 -12.68 14.77 2.95
N SER A 212 -12.98 13.68 3.66
CA SER A 212 -14.24 12.95 3.50
C SER A 212 -15.14 13.05 4.73
N SER A 213 -16.46 13.13 4.49
CA SER A 213 -17.47 12.86 5.51
C SER A 213 -17.39 11.41 5.97
N TRP A 214 -17.73 11.15 7.23
CA TRP A 214 -17.90 9.80 7.76
C TRP A 214 -18.94 8.99 6.95
N THR A 215 -19.95 9.66 6.41
CA THR A 215 -21.00 9.03 5.60
C THR A 215 -20.48 8.40 4.31
N LEU A 216 -19.30 8.77 3.82
CA LEU A 216 -18.64 8.02 2.73
C LEU A 216 -18.43 6.55 3.12
N ILE A 217 -18.09 6.28 4.38
CA ILE A 217 -17.83 4.94 4.88
C ILE A 217 -19.14 4.23 5.26
N SER A 218 -20.03 4.91 6.02
CA SER A 218 -21.26 4.28 6.54
C SER A 218 -22.33 4.07 5.48
N GLU A 219 -22.42 4.93 4.47
CA GLU A 219 -23.48 4.92 3.44
C GLU A 219 -22.89 4.77 2.04
N GLY A 220 -21.84 5.53 1.70
CA GLY A 220 -21.22 5.52 0.37
C GLY A 220 -20.67 4.17 -0.04
N CYS A 221 -20.29 3.30 0.90
CA CYS A 221 -19.84 1.94 0.64
C CYS A 221 -20.88 1.06 -0.06
N GLU A 222 -22.16 1.36 0.09
CA GLU A 222 -23.27 0.66 -0.57
C GLU A 222 -23.19 0.74 -2.12
N HIS A 223 -22.65 1.84 -2.64
CA HIS A 223 -22.40 2.00 -4.07
C HIS A 223 -21.55 0.88 -4.66
N TYR A 224 -20.65 0.35 -3.86
CA TYR A 224 -19.75 -0.75 -4.24
C TYR A 224 -20.26 -2.14 -3.82
N GLY A 225 -21.52 -2.24 -3.38
CA GLY A 225 -22.12 -3.48 -2.91
C GLY A 225 -21.55 -4.00 -1.59
N VAL A 226 -20.91 -3.14 -0.83
CA VAL A 226 -20.39 -3.40 0.53
C VAL A 226 -21.35 -2.75 1.53
N HIS A 227 -21.60 -3.42 2.65
CA HIS A 227 -22.45 -2.91 3.71
C HIS A 227 -21.63 -2.66 4.97
N ALA A 228 -21.67 -1.44 5.50
CA ALA A 228 -21.03 -1.08 6.75
C ALA A 228 -21.97 -1.32 7.95
N THR A 229 -21.37 -1.65 9.08
CA THR A 229 -22.05 -1.76 10.37
C THR A 229 -21.17 -1.14 11.43
N GLU A 230 -21.72 -0.28 12.26
CA GLU A 230 -20.99 0.32 13.36
C GLU A 230 -20.55 -0.73 14.39
N VAL A 231 -19.32 -0.61 14.84
CA VAL A 231 -18.73 -1.41 15.90
C VAL A 231 -18.48 -0.49 17.09
N PRO A 232 -19.05 -0.79 18.27
CA PRO A 232 -18.74 -0.02 19.48
C PRO A 232 -17.25 0.00 19.78
N MET A 233 -16.77 1.09 20.41
CA MET A 233 -15.38 1.24 20.89
C MET A 233 -15.15 0.32 22.11
N ASP A 234 -15.11 -0.98 21.83
CA ASP A 234 -14.91 -2.06 22.79
C ASP A 234 -13.91 -3.05 22.21
N GLU A 235 -12.85 -3.33 22.96
CA GLU A 235 -11.72 -4.13 22.49
C GLU A 235 -12.14 -5.53 22.06
N ASP A 236 -12.99 -6.20 22.87
CA ASP A 236 -13.42 -7.57 22.58
C ASP A 236 -14.30 -7.62 21.33
N ARG A 237 -15.15 -6.61 21.13
CA ARG A 237 -16.00 -6.50 19.95
C ARG A 237 -15.19 -6.19 18.70
N ILE A 238 -14.19 -5.31 18.79
CA ILE A 238 -13.26 -5.00 17.70
C ILE A 238 -12.50 -6.28 17.31
N LYS A 239 -11.88 -6.96 18.28
CA LYS A 239 -11.17 -8.23 18.06
C LYS A 239 -12.07 -9.29 17.43
N ALA A 240 -13.28 -9.47 17.98
CA ALA A 240 -14.22 -10.44 17.44
C ALA A 240 -14.58 -10.17 15.97
N LYS A 241 -14.74 -8.91 15.57
CA LYS A 241 -15.00 -8.55 14.16
C LYS A 241 -13.80 -8.78 13.26
N LEU A 242 -12.61 -8.46 13.72
CA LEU A 242 -11.38 -8.73 12.98
C LEU A 242 -11.18 -10.26 12.82
N ASP A 243 -11.41 -11.05 13.85
CA ASP A 243 -11.37 -12.52 13.81
C ASP A 243 -12.39 -13.12 12.84
N GLU A 244 -13.55 -12.48 12.69
CA GLU A 244 -14.53 -12.82 11.65
C GLU A 244 -14.04 -12.51 10.25
N GLY A 245 -12.88 -11.82 10.10
CA GLY A 245 -12.31 -11.35 8.83
C GLY A 245 -13.04 -10.14 8.28
N CYS A 246 -13.64 -9.31 9.14
CA CYS A 246 -14.24 -8.05 8.78
C CYS A 246 -13.22 -6.93 9.01
N PRO A 247 -12.70 -6.26 7.97
CA PRO A 247 -11.88 -5.08 8.17
C PRO A 247 -12.72 -3.95 8.79
N ILE A 248 -12.09 -3.14 9.64
CA ILE A 248 -12.77 -2.04 10.33
C ILE A 248 -12.11 -0.73 9.90
N ILE A 249 -12.88 0.22 9.37
CA ILE A 249 -12.42 1.57 9.14
C ILE A 249 -12.74 2.40 10.38
N VAL A 250 -11.72 3.03 10.96
CA VAL A 250 -11.83 3.92 12.10
C VAL A 250 -11.51 5.36 11.68
N ASN A 251 -12.13 6.33 12.36
CA ASN A 251 -11.74 7.73 12.27
C ASN A 251 -11.09 8.12 13.59
N VAL A 252 -9.81 8.45 13.55
CA VAL A 252 -9.03 8.86 14.73
C VAL A 252 -8.89 10.37 14.76
N GLY A 253 -8.99 10.96 15.96
CA GLY A 253 -8.72 12.37 16.21
C GLY A 253 -7.23 12.66 16.40
N PRO A 254 -6.88 13.93 16.75
CA PRO A 254 -5.52 14.30 17.07
C PRO A 254 -4.91 13.44 18.17
N GLY A 255 -3.68 12.95 17.96
CA GLY A 255 -2.98 12.07 18.88
C GLY A 255 -1.76 11.42 18.20
N ASP A 256 -1.44 10.20 18.57
CA ASP A 256 -0.23 9.51 18.13
C ASP A 256 -0.16 9.27 16.62
N PHE A 257 -1.31 9.20 15.94
CA PHE A 257 -1.39 8.87 14.51
C PHE A 257 -1.57 10.06 13.59
N THR A 258 -2.06 11.19 14.11
CA THR A 258 -2.38 12.36 13.27
C THR A 258 -2.49 13.62 14.10
N ASP A 259 -2.20 14.76 13.49
CA ASP A 259 -2.43 16.10 14.09
C ASP A 259 -3.89 16.57 13.92
N SER A 260 -4.69 15.85 13.11
CA SER A 260 -6.09 16.17 12.78
C SER A 260 -6.93 14.90 12.70
N GLY A 261 -8.13 14.94 12.10
CA GLY A 261 -8.90 13.71 11.81
C GLY A 261 -8.24 12.85 10.74
N HIS A 262 -8.26 11.51 10.91
CA HIS A 262 -7.70 10.60 9.93
C HIS A 262 -8.47 9.27 9.87
N PHE A 263 -8.70 8.76 8.66
CA PHE A 263 -9.25 7.43 8.46
C PHE A 263 -8.14 6.39 8.40
N MET A 264 -8.32 5.29 9.11
CA MET A 264 -7.40 4.15 9.13
C MET A 264 -8.18 2.84 9.01
N THR A 265 -7.57 1.81 8.46
CA THR A 265 -8.15 0.46 8.35
C THR A 265 -7.45 -0.50 9.30
N LEU A 266 -8.21 -1.10 10.20
CA LEU A 266 -7.75 -2.19 11.05
C LEU A 266 -7.98 -3.52 10.33
N THR A 267 -6.94 -4.38 10.35
CA THR A 267 -6.95 -5.66 9.65
C THR A 267 -6.57 -6.75 10.62
N GLY A 268 -7.17 -7.68 11.05
CA GLY A 268 -6.78 -8.71 12.02
C GLY A 268 -5.58 -9.56 11.61
#